data_56c9701f8a31e4173f78b513d574b11d
#
_entry.id   56c9701f8a31e4173f78b513d574b11d
#
_cell.length_a   1.000
_cell.length_b   1.000
_cell.length_c   1.000
_cell.angle_alpha   90.00
_cell.angle_beta   90.00
_cell.angle_gamma   90.00
#
_symmetry.space_group_name_H-M   'P 1'
#
loop_
_entity.id
_entity.type
_entity.pdbx_description
1 polymer ?
#
loop_
_entity_poly.entity_id
_entity_poly.type
_entity_poly.pdbx_seq_one_letter_code
_entity_poly.pdbx_strand_id
1 'polypeptide(L)'
;RQMCIRDRFIADGLKVFPSEVDFTIKPYKGSAVGADVLPALLGVGYICGPKVSSYLLAGGSVAWFMIMPLIALFGGDNIIGPALIPVSQMNPSQIWSNYVRYIGAGAVAAGGIISLIKSLPLIVRTFKQALKGYGKKADGVESRLTKDIPMMFVVLGIGVLAIIMWLIPAIPVNLLSAIIIIIFGFFFATVSSRMVGLVGSSNNPVSGMAIATLLISSAILKATGTVGMKGMVAAISIGSVICIIAAIAGDTSQDLKTGYIVGATPYKQQAGELIGVAVSAITVGGVLYLLNAAWGYGSTELPAPQATLMKMVVEGVMGN
;
A
#
# COMPACT_ATOMS: atom_id res chain seq x y z
N ARG A 1 11.29 -14.80 9.88
CA ARG A 1 11.81 -14.56 8.50
C ARG A 1 12.42 -15.82 7.86
N GLN A 2 13.25 -16.60 8.55
CA GLN A 2 13.85 -17.81 7.99
C GLN A 2 12.82 -18.91 7.67
N MET A 3 11.78 -19.09 8.48
CA MET A 3 10.69 -20.03 8.18
C MET A 3 9.97 -19.71 6.88
N CYS A 4 9.58 -18.46 6.66
CA CYS A 4 8.88 -18.07 5.42
C CYS A 4 9.72 -18.30 4.16
N ILE A 5 11.04 -18.09 4.22
CA ILE A 5 11.95 -18.36 3.09
C ILE A 5 12.04 -19.86 2.81
N ARG A 6 12.17 -20.69 3.85
CA ARG A 6 12.17 -22.16 3.70
C ARG A 6 10.87 -22.69 3.14
N ASP A 7 9.74 -22.20 3.66
CA ASP A 7 8.42 -22.64 3.19
C ASP A 7 8.19 -22.29 1.72
N ARG A 8 8.56 -21.07 1.31
CA ARG A 8 8.51 -20.67 -0.09
C ARG A 8 9.47 -21.47 -0.97
N PHE A 9 10.66 -21.74 -0.50
CA PHE A 9 11.61 -22.56 -1.24
C PHE A 9 11.09 -24.00 -1.43
N ILE A 10 10.43 -24.57 -0.42
CA ILE A 10 9.85 -25.92 -0.50
C ILE A 10 8.61 -25.96 -1.37
N ALA A 11 7.71 -24.96 -1.24
CA ALA A 11 6.46 -24.92 -1.97
C ALA A 11 6.65 -24.50 -3.45
N ASP A 12 7.31 -23.39 -3.68
CA ASP A 12 7.44 -22.78 -5.02
C ASP A 12 8.72 -23.23 -5.74
N GLY A 13 9.81 -23.47 -5.01
CA GLY A 13 11.09 -23.90 -5.57
C GLY A 13 11.15 -25.40 -5.85
N LEU A 14 10.89 -26.22 -4.84
CA LEU A 14 10.93 -27.69 -4.94
C LEU A 14 9.59 -28.30 -5.36
N LYS A 15 8.49 -27.56 -5.30
CA LYS A 15 7.11 -28.00 -5.65
C LYS A 15 6.70 -29.31 -4.96
N VAL A 16 7.10 -29.45 -3.68
CA VAL A 16 6.84 -30.67 -2.90
C VAL A 16 5.34 -30.87 -2.61
N PHE A 17 4.60 -29.75 -2.47
CA PHE A 17 3.15 -29.76 -2.32
C PHE A 17 2.53 -28.60 -3.12
N PRO A 18 1.25 -28.73 -3.56
CA PRO A 18 0.59 -27.67 -4.29
C PRO A 18 0.40 -26.44 -3.38
N SER A 19 0.70 -25.25 -3.89
CA SER A 19 0.50 -23.98 -3.19
C SER A 19 -1.00 -23.63 -3.05
N GLU A 20 -1.82 -24.14 -3.97
CA GLU A 20 -3.27 -23.90 -4.03
C GLU A 20 -3.99 -25.21 -4.27
N VAL A 21 -5.13 -25.40 -3.60
CA VAL A 21 -6.02 -26.54 -3.79
C VAL A 21 -7.42 -26.00 -4.09
N ASP A 22 -7.89 -26.19 -5.33
CA ASP A 22 -9.18 -25.68 -5.79
C ASP A 22 -10.14 -26.79 -6.14
N PHE A 23 -11.40 -26.66 -5.67
CA PHE A 23 -12.52 -27.54 -5.99
C PHE A 23 -13.64 -26.75 -6.63
N THR A 24 -13.93 -27.01 -7.90
CA THR A 24 -15.08 -26.44 -8.60
C THR A 24 -16.36 -27.14 -8.19
N ILE A 25 -17.37 -26.39 -7.75
CA ILE A 25 -18.67 -26.95 -7.35
C ILE A 25 -19.53 -27.09 -8.60
N LYS A 26 -19.52 -28.27 -9.24
CA LYS A 26 -20.26 -28.51 -10.48
C LYS A 26 -21.77 -28.18 -10.44
N PRO A 27 -22.53 -28.49 -9.36
CA PRO A 27 -23.96 -28.16 -9.30
C PRO A 27 -24.25 -26.66 -9.15
N TYR A 28 -23.26 -25.87 -8.67
CA TYR A 28 -23.42 -24.45 -8.38
C TYR A 28 -22.53 -23.64 -9.32
N LYS A 29 -23.06 -23.32 -10.50
CA LYS A 29 -22.32 -22.64 -11.56
C LYS A 29 -21.71 -21.29 -11.08
N GLY A 30 -20.47 -21.05 -11.43
CA GLY A 30 -19.76 -19.82 -11.09
C GLY A 30 -19.13 -19.81 -9.70
N SER A 31 -19.22 -20.90 -8.93
CA SER A 31 -18.59 -21.01 -7.61
C SER A 31 -17.48 -22.05 -7.57
N ALA A 32 -16.51 -21.82 -6.72
CA ALA A 32 -15.43 -22.75 -6.39
C ALA A 32 -15.06 -22.59 -4.91
N VAL A 33 -14.47 -23.62 -4.32
CA VAL A 33 -13.86 -23.59 -2.99
C VAL A 33 -12.41 -23.94 -3.16
N GLY A 34 -11.53 -23.08 -2.66
CA GLY A 34 -10.11 -23.29 -2.68
C GLY A 34 -9.46 -22.86 -1.36
N ALA A 35 -8.27 -23.34 -1.13
CA ALA A 35 -7.44 -22.94 -0.02
C ALA A 35 -5.98 -22.83 -0.46
N ASP A 36 -5.35 -21.73 -0.08
CA ASP A 36 -3.90 -21.55 -0.21
C ASP A 36 -3.19 -22.33 0.91
N VAL A 37 -2.33 -23.25 0.53
CA VAL A 37 -1.55 -24.06 1.47
C VAL A 37 -0.21 -23.39 1.73
N LEU A 38 -0.26 -22.17 2.27
CA LEU A 38 0.92 -21.35 2.57
C LEU A 38 1.04 -21.12 4.08
N PRO A 39 2.03 -21.70 4.75
CA PRO A 39 2.26 -21.52 6.20
C PRO A 39 2.39 -20.06 6.63
N ALA A 40 2.94 -19.19 5.74
CA ALA A 40 3.06 -17.78 5.98
C ALA A 40 1.68 -17.10 6.13
N LEU A 41 0.69 -17.44 5.30
CA LEU A 41 -0.67 -16.92 5.40
C LEU A 41 -1.40 -17.42 6.65
N LEU A 42 -1.18 -18.68 7.03
CA LEU A 42 -1.68 -19.22 8.30
C LEU A 42 -1.14 -18.43 9.49
N GLY A 43 0.17 -18.12 9.47
CA GLY A 43 0.81 -17.29 10.50
C GLY A 43 0.23 -15.88 10.59
N VAL A 44 -0.05 -15.24 9.44
CA VAL A 44 -0.72 -13.94 9.40
C VAL A 44 -2.12 -14.03 10.01
N GLY A 45 -2.91 -15.05 9.66
CA GLY A 45 -4.24 -15.27 10.23
C GLY A 45 -4.20 -15.44 11.76
N TYR A 46 -3.19 -16.17 12.27
CA TYR A 46 -2.98 -16.34 13.70
C TYR A 46 -2.64 -15.01 14.41
N ILE A 47 -1.77 -14.20 13.83
CA ILE A 47 -1.37 -12.88 14.38
C ILE A 47 -2.53 -11.89 14.36
N CYS A 48 -3.27 -11.82 13.26
CA CYS A 48 -4.44 -10.94 13.12
C CYS A 48 -5.60 -11.32 14.04
N GLY A 49 -5.67 -12.59 14.44
CA GLY A 49 -6.67 -13.13 15.33
C GLY A 49 -8.02 -13.41 14.67
N PRO A 50 -8.94 -14.08 15.39
CA PRO A 50 -10.18 -14.61 14.82
C PRO A 50 -11.13 -13.52 14.32
N LYS A 51 -11.13 -12.35 14.93
CA LYS A 51 -12.02 -11.25 14.54
C LYS A 51 -11.70 -10.73 13.13
N VAL A 52 -10.44 -10.48 12.83
CA VAL A 52 -10.02 -10.01 11.50
C VAL A 52 -10.14 -11.12 10.47
N SER A 53 -9.74 -12.33 10.83
CA SER A 53 -9.86 -13.51 9.97
C SER A 53 -11.31 -13.82 9.60
N SER A 54 -12.27 -13.63 10.53
CA SER A 54 -13.70 -13.81 10.23
C SER A 54 -14.23 -12.77 9.23
N TYR A 55 -13.76 -11.53 9.27
CA TYR A 55 -14.13 -10.53 8.24
C TYR A 55 -13.61 -10.91 6.85
N LEU A 56 -12.38 -11.40 6.76
CA LEU A 56 -11.80 -11.88 5.50
C LEU A 56 -12.59 -13.08 4.96
N LEU A 57 -12.91 -14.06 5.84
CA LEU A 57 -13.71 -15.22 5.48
C LEU A 57 -15.11 -14.81 5.01
N ALA A 58 -15.76 -13.89 5.71
CA ALA A 58 -17.09 -13.38 5.34
C ALA A 58 -17.07 -12.70 3.96
N GLY A 59 -16.06 -11.83 3.69
CA GLY A 59 -15.88 -11.19 2.40
C GLY A 59 -15.66 -12.18 1.28
N GLY A 60 -14.80 -13.18 1.48
CA GLY A 60 -14.57 -14.27 0.55
C GLY A 60 -15.83 -15.09 0.29
N SER A 61 -16.56 -15.46 1.35
CA SER A 61 -17.80 -16.21 1.25
C SER A 61 -18.86 -15.45 0.45
N VAL A 62 -19.05 -14.17 0.69
CA VAL A 62 -19.98 -13.33 -0.09
C VAL A 62 -19.55 -13.27 -1.56
N ALA A 63 -18.27 -13.10 -1.84
CA ALA A 63 -17.76 -13.05 -3.20
C ALA A 63 -17.99 -14.37 -3.97
N TRP A 64 -17.53 -15.49 -3.39
CA TRP A 64 -17.52 -16.79 -4.07
C TRP A 64 -18.87 -17.52 -4.05
N PHE A 65 -19.71 -17.33 -3.01
CA PHE A 65 -20.98 -18.04 -2.89
C PHE A 65 -22.22 -17.19 -3.19
N MET A 66 -22.09 -15.86 -3.26
CA MET A 66 -23.21 -14.99 -3.60
C MET A 66 -22.96 -14.23 -4.91
N ILE A 67 -21.91 -13.39 -4.96
CA ILE A 67 -21.72 -12.46 -6.08
C ILE A 67 -21.40 -13.22 -7.37
N MET A 68 -20.45 -14.14 -7.34
CA MET A 68 -20.04 -14.89 -8.54
C MET A 68 -21.16 -15.75 -9.12
N PRO A 69 -21.93 -16.54 -8.33
CA PRO A 69 -23.08 -17.27 -8.84
C PRO A 69 -24.19 -16.38 -9.38
N LEU A 70 -24.44 -15.22 -8.75
CA LEU A 70 -25.40 -14.22 -9.26
C LEU A 70 -24.95 -13.68 -10.63
N ILE A 71 -23.66 -13.34 -10.79
CA ILE A 71 -23.12 -12.92 -12.09
C ILE A 71 -23.28 -14.04 -13.12
N ALA A 72 -22.98 -15.29 -12.77
CA ALA A 72 -23.13 -16.43 -13.66
C ALA A 72 -24.59 -16.69 -14.05
N LEU A 73 -25.53 -16.48 -13.10
CA LEU A 73 -26.96 -16.69 -13.32
C LEU A 73 -27.58 -15.60 -14.22
N PHE A 74 -27.30 -14.32 -13.89
CA PHE A 74 -27.93 -13.19 -14.60
C PHE A 74 -27.15 -12.77 -15.86
N GLY A 75 -25.86 -13.08 -15.95
CA GLY A 75 -25.03 -12.74 -17.11
C GLY A 75 -25.38 -13.56 -18.36
N GLY A 76 -25.73 -14.84 -18.20
CA GLY A 76 -26.11 -15.71 -19.29
C GLY A 76 -25.13 -15.69 -20.49
N ASP A 77 -25.66 -15.64 -21.69
CA ASP A 77 -24.86 -15.59 -22.93
C ASP A 77 -24.44 -14.15 -23.34
N ASN A 78 -24.69 -13.18 -22.48
CA ASN A 78 -24.30 -11.80 -22.76
C ASN A 78 -22.80 -11.58 -22.54
N ILE A 79 -22.20 -10.80 -23.44
CA ILE A 79 -20.85 -10.26 -23.27
C ILE A 79 -20.98 -8.94 -22.53
N ILE A 80 -20.60 -8.96 -21.26
CA ILE A 80 -20.63 -7.77 -20.40
C ILE A 80 -19.20 -7.26 -20.22
N GLY A 81 -18.93 -6.00 -20.62
CA GLY A 81 -17.59 -5.44 -20.43
C GLY A 81 -17.18 -5.45 -18.92
N PRO A 82 -15.90 -5.65 -18.63
CA PRO A 82 -14.73 -5.66 -19.52
C PRO A 82 -14.39 -7.01 -20.18
N ALA A 83 -15.21 -8.04 -19.98
CA ALA A 83 -14.95 -9.36 -20.57
C ALA A 83 -15.20 -9.39 -22.08
N LEU A 84 -14.46 -10.26 -22.77
CA LEU A 84 -14.55 -10.47 -24.23
C LEU A 84 -15.29 -11.75 -24.63
N ILE A 85 -15.67 -12.56 -23.64
CA ILE A 85 -16.40 -13.82 -23.84
C ILE A 85 -17.71 -13.80 -23.04
N PRO A 86 -18.73 -14.56 -23.46
CA PRO A 86 -20.00 -14.66 -22.72
C PRO A 86 -19.78 -15.18 -21.30
N VAL A 87 -20.56 -14.66 -20.35
CA VAL A 87 -20.46 -15.04 -18.94
C VAL A 87 -20.69 -16.54 -18.73
N SER A 88 -21.59 -17.14 -19.52
CA SER A 88 -21.90 -18.60 -19.49
C SER A 88 -20.70 -19.49 -19.77
N GLN A 89 -19.72 -19.00 -20.52
CA GLN A 89 -18.51 -19.74 -20.92
C GLN A 89 -17.32 -19.48 -19.98
N MET A 90 -17.47 -18.58 -19.01
CA MET A 90 -16.40 -18.25 -18.08
C MET A 90 -16.25 -19.30 -16.99
N ASN A 91 -15.01 -19.61 -16.65
CA ASN A 91 -14.72 -20.34 -15.43
C ASN A 91 -14.75 -19.39 -14.21
N PRO A 92 -14.84 -19.91 -12.96
CA PRO A 92 -14.90 -19.07 -11.76
C PRO A 92 -13.77 -18.04 -11.64
N SER A 93 -12.53 -18.40 -11.99
CA SER A 93 -11.38 -17.50 -11.95
C SER A 93 -11.51 -16.34 -12.94
N GLN A 94 -12.11 -16.58 -14.12
CA GLN A 94 -12.40 -15.55 -15.12
C GLN A 94 -13.52 -14.60 -14.66
N ILE A 95 -14.57 -15.09 -14.03
CA ILE A 95 -15.63 -14.26 -13.43
C ILE A 95 -15.03 -13.39 -12.33
N TRP A 96 -14.19 -13.98 -11.48
CA TRP A 96 -13.50 -13.24 -10.43
C TRP A 96 -12.61 -12.11 -11.02
N SER A 97 -11.77 -12.42 -12.00
CA SER A 97 -10.83 -11.47 -12.57
C SER A 97 -11.50 -10.34 -13.36
N ASN A 98 -12.62 -10.62 -14.03
CA ASN A 98 -13.31 -9.63 -14.87
C ASN A 98 -14.33 -8.78 -14.10
N TYR A 99 -14.90 -9.27 -13.00
CA TYR A 99 -16.00 -8.55 -12.30
C TYR A 99 -15.73 -8.36 -10.80
N VAL A 100 -15.54 -9.46 -10.06
CA VAL A 100 -15.48 -9.41 -8.58
C VAL A 100 -14.28 -8.59 -8.09
N ARG A 101 -13.17 -8.67 -8.79
CA ARG A 101 -11.96 -7.89 -8.53
C ARG A 101 -12.22 -6.39 -8.57
N TYR A 102 -13.01 -5.89 -9.51
CA TYR A 102 -13.38 -4.47 -9.60
C TYR A 102 -14.34 -4.06 -8.48
N ILE A 103 -15.29 -4.92 -8.13
CA ILE A 103 -16.17 -4.70 -6.96
C ILE A 103 -15.32 -4.60 -5.68
N GLY A 104 -14.35 -5.52 -5.52
CA GLY A 104 -13.41 -5.50 -4.41
C GLY A 104 -12.56 -4.23 -4.37
N ALA A 105 -12.05 -3.78 -5.52
CA ALA A 105 -11.30 -2.52 -5.62
C ALA A 105 -12.14 -1.32 -5.19
N GLY A 106 -13.40 -1.24 -5.63
CA GLY A 106 -14.34 -0.20 -5.20
C GLY A 106 -14.63 -0.24 -3.70
N ALA A 107 -14.81 -1.44 -3.14
CA ALA A 107 -15.01 -1.61 -1.70
C ALA A 107 -13.79 -1.16 -0.87
N VAL A 108 -12.57 -1.47 -1.33
CA VAL A 108 -11.33 -1.02 -0.67
C VAL A 108 -11.17 0.50 -0.78
N ALA A 109 -11.47 1.09 -1.94
CA ALA A 109 -11.44 2.54 -2.12
C ALA A 109 -12.44 3.25 -1.18
N ALA A 110 -13.68 2.77 -1.12
CA ALA A 110 -14.69 3.28 -0.20
C ALA A 110 -14.29 3.12 1.28
N GLY A 111 -13.77 1.96 1.65
CA GLY A 111 -13.24 1.69 2.99
C GLY A 111 -12.08 2.62 3.36
N GLY A 112 -11.18 2.89 2.41
CA GLY A 112 -10.08 3.85 2.56
C GLY A 112 -10.58 5.27 2.83
N ILE A 113 -11.57 5.75 2.06
CA ILE A 113 -12.19 7.06 2.25
C ILE A 113 -12.88 7.15 3.61
N ILE A 114 -13.67 6.14 3.98
CA ILE A 114 -14.37 6.10 5.29
C ILE A 114 -13.35 6.13 6.43
N SER A 115 -12.28 5.35 6.32
CA SER A 115 -11.20 5.32 7.30
C SER A 115 -10.52 6.67 7.43
N LEU A 116 -10.24 7.34 6.30
CA LEU A 116 -9.66 8.69 6.28
C LEU A 116 -10.58 9.70 6.98
N ILE A 117 -11.89 9.71 6.65
CA ILE A 117 -12.86 10.62 7.25
C ILE A 117 -12.93 10.41 8.77
N LYS A 118 -12.96 9.15 9.23
CA LYS A 118 -12.93 8.83 10.66
C LYS A 118 -11.65 9.27 11.37
N SER A 119 -10.53 9.21 10.68
CA SER A 119 -9.22 9.62 11.20
C SER A 119 -8.98 11.12 11.11
N LEU A 120 -9.74 11.85 10.28
CA LEU A 120 -9.54 13.27 10.00
C LEU A 120 -9.52 14.16 11.26
N PRO A 121 -10.40 14.00 12.26
CA PRO A 121 -10.35 14.79 13.49
C PRO A 121 -9.04 14.59 14.26
N LEU A 122 -8.54 13.34 14.33
CA LEU A 122 -7.26 13.02 14.96
C LEU A 122 -6.10 13.63 14.17
N ILE A 123 -6.13 13.50 12.85
CA ILE A 123 -5.15 14.07 11.93
C ILE A 123 -5.03 15.58 12.11
N VAL A 124 -6.17 16.30 12.08
CA VAL A 124 -6.19 17.77 12.23
C VAL A 124 -5.70 18.19 13.62
N ARG A 125 -6.10 17.49 14.67
CA ARG A 125 -5.64 17.76 16.03
C ARG A 125 -4.13 17.57 16.16
N THR A 126 -3.62 16.47 15.64
CA THR A 126 -2.20 16.12 15.65
C THR A 126 -1.36 17.13 14.89
N PHE A 127 -1.82 17.52 13.70
CA PHE A 127 -1.14 18.53 12.88
C PHE A 127 -1.09 19.89 13.57
N LYS A 128 -2.21 20.35 14.14
CA LYS A 128 -2.26 21.59 14.93
C LYS A 128 -1.31 21.56 16.15
N GLN A 129 -1.19 20.42 16.83
CA GLN A 129 -0.27 20.24 17.94
C GLN A 129 1.19 20.25 17.50
N ALA A 130 1.50 19.63 16.34
CA ALA A 130 2.84 19.66 15.76
C ALA A 130 3.26 21.09 15.40
N LEU A 131 2.38 21.86 14.74
CA LEU A 131 2.64 23.26 14.42
C LEU A 131 2.85 24.14 15.66
N LYS A 132 2.08 23.92 16.75
CA LYS A 132 2.26 24.64 18.01
C LYS A 132 3.57 24.28 18.74
N GLY A 133 4.10 23.08 18.50
CA GLY A 133 5.40 22.64 19.03
C GLY A 133 6.60 23.16 18.24
N TYR A 134 6.39 23.60 17.01
CA TYR A 134 7.41 24.19 16.17
C TYR A 134 7.81 25.57 16.74
N GLY A 135 9.08 25.72 17.07
CA GLY A 135 9.62 27.00 17.56
C GLY A 135 9.71 27.16 19.09
N LYS A 136 9.16 26.25 19.89
CA LYS A 136 9.51 26.19 21.31
C LYS A 136 10.85 25.47 21.44
N LYS A 137 11.92 26.26 21.61
CA LYS A 137 13.18 25.74 22.15
C LYS A 137 12.86 25.11 23.50
N ALA A 138 13.22 23.84 23.67
CA ALA A 138 13.22 23.27 25.01
C ALA A 138 14.21 24.06 25.83
N ASP A 139 13.72 24.91 26.73
CA ASP A 139 14.52 25.56 27.78
C ASP A 139 14.95 24.45 28.74
N GLY A 140 16.00 23.74 28.40
CA GLY A 140 16.54 22.65 29.21
C GLY A 140 17.94 22.29 28.73
N VAL A 141 18.75 21.84 29.66
CA VAL A 141 20.09 21.31 29.44
C VAL A 141 20.05 20.37 28.23
N GLU A 142 20.85 20.63 27.19
CA GLU A 142 20.98 19.74 26.02
C GLU A 142 21.39 18.33 26.50
N SER A 143 20.40 17.49 26.68
CA SER A 143 20.63 16.10 27.03
C SER A 143 21.01 15.33 25.75
N ARG A 144 21.87 14.33 25.91
CA ARG A 144 22.19 13.36 24.85
C ARG A 144 20.94 12.76 24.18
N LEU A 145 19.84 12.64 24.96
CA LEU A 145 18.56 12.06 24.52
C LEU A 145 17.67 13.00 23.70
N THR A 146 18.05 14.28 23.61
CA THR A 146 17.28 15.30 22.85
C THR A 146 18.05 15.83 21.64
N LYS A 147 19.21 15.24 21.32
CA LYS A 147 20.04 15.67 20.20
C LYS A 147 19.58 15.00 18.90
N ASP A 148 18.87 15.77 18.07
CA ASP A 148 18.38 15.37 16.76
C ASP A 148 19.27 15.87 15.61
N ILE A 149 19.00 15.38 14.38
CA ILE A 149 19.60 15.95 13.16
C ILE A 149 19.14 17.41 13.03
N PRO A 150 20.06 18.36 12.77
CA PRO A 150 19.70 19.76 12.59
C PRO A 150 18.68 19.94 11.48
N MET A 151 17.61 20.70 11.73
CA MET A 151 16.49 20.91 10.80
C MET A 151 16.94 21.40 9.41
N MET A 152 18.03 22.15 9.36
CA MET A 152 18.60 22.64 8.10
C MET A 152 18.98 21.49 7.15
N PHE A 153 19.58 20.42 7.69
CA PHE A 153 19.90 19.22 6.88
C PHE A 153 18.66 18.50 6.39
N VAL A 154 17.60 18.46 7.20
CA VAL A 154 16.32 17.87 6.81
C VAL A 154 15.69 18.65 5.66
N VAL A 155 15.61 19.97 5.76
CA VAL A 155 15.04 20.85 4.73
C VAL A 155 15.86 20.77 3.43
N LEU A 156 17.20 20.82 3.54
CA LEU A 156 18.08 20.66 2.38
C LEU A 156 17.89 19.26 1.72
N GLY A 157 17.82 18.21 2.54
CA GLY A 157 17.58 16.85 2.05
C GLY A 157 16.26 16.71 1.29
N ILE A 158 15.17 17.28 1.80
CA ILE A 158 13.87 17.31 1.12
C ILE A 158 13.98 18.07 -0.21
N GLY A 159 14.65 19.23 -0.23
CA GLY A 159 14.86 20.01 -1.45
C GLY A 159 15.65 19.24 -2.50
N VAL A 160 16.76 18.62 -2.09
CA VAL A 160 17.60 17.80 -3.00
C VAL A 160 16.80 16.61 -3.56
N LEU A 161 16.06 15.89 -2.73
CA LEU A 161 15.22 14.77 -3.18
C LEU A 161 14.12 15.24 -4.15
N ALA A 162 13.48 16.37 -3.88
CA ALA A 162 12.48 16.93 -4.78
C ALA A 162 13.07 17.29 -6.16
N ILE A 163 14.28 17.88 -6.18
CA ILE A 163 15.01 18.19 -7.41
C ILE A 163 15.41 16.93 -8.16
N ILE A 164 15.93 15.92 -7.45
CA ILE A 164 16.29 14.62 -8.06
C ILE A 164 15.06 13.98 -8.70
N MET A 165 13.93 13.94 -8.00
CA MET A 165 12.68 13.38 -8.53
C MET A 165 12.20 14.14 -9.77
N TRP A 166 12.36 15.45 -9.81
CA TRP A 166 11.98 16.28 -10.97
C TRP A 166 12.90 16.06 -12.17
N LEU A 167 14.21 15.80 -11.93
CA LEU A 167 15.20 15.57 -12.97
C LEU A 167 15.17 14.16 -13.57
N ILE A 168 14.51 13.17 -12.93
CA ILE A 168 14.43 11.80 -13.44
C ILE A 168 13.33 11.71 -14.51
N PRO A 169 13.68 11.51 -15.81
CA PRO A 169 12.68 11.48 -16.90
C PRO A 169 11.73 10.28 -16.83
N ALA A 170 12.15 9.21 -16.14
CA ALA A 170 11.35 8.00 -15.99
C ALA A 170 10.12 8.19 -15.09
N ILE A 171 10.14 9.22 -14.24
CA ILE A 171 9.01 9.56 -13.36
C ILE A 171 8.38 10.83 -13.90
N PRO A 172 7.15 10.79 -14.47
CA PRO A 172 6.50 11.97 -15.04
C PRO A 172 5.96 12.90 -13.93
N VAL A 173 6.84 13.34 -13.03
CA VAL A 173 6.54 14.28 -11.95
C VAL A 173 6.76 15.69 -12.49
N ASN A 174 5.66 16.41 -12.73
CA ASN A 174 5.70 17.84 -13.02
C ASN A 174 5.76 18.66 -11.71
N LEU A 175 5.92 19.97 -11.82
CA LEU A 175 5.98 20.87 -10.64
C LEU A 175 4.76 20.70 -9.72
N LEU A 176 3.57 20.52 -10.29
CA LEU A 176 2.34 20.29 -9.53
C LEU A 176 2.43 18.98 -8.71
N SER A 177 2.92 17.91 -9.33
CA SER A 177 3.12 16.63 -8.65
C SER A 177 4.12 16.74 -7.50
N ALA A 178 5.21 17.49 -7.68
CA ALA A 178 6.19 17.75 -6.62
C ALA A 178 5.56 18.51 -5.44
N ILE A 179 4.74 19.52 -5.71
CA ILE A 179 4.02 20.27 -4.67
C ILE A 179 3.06 19.35 -3.90
N ILE A 180 2.31 18.50 -4.60
CA ILE A 180 1.41 17.52 -3.98
C ILE A 180 2.20 16.58 -3.05
N ILE A 181 3.34 16.06 -3.51
CA ILE A 181 4.20 15.17 -2.72
C ILE A 181 4.69 15.87 -1.44
N ILE A 182 5.15 17.12 -1.54
CA ILE A 182 5.65 17.86 -0.38
C ILE A 182 4.53 18.09 0.64
N ILE A 183 3.37 18.57 0.20
CA ILE A 183 2.24 18.90 1.09
C ILE A 183 1.69 17.64 1.75
N PHE A 184 1.32 16.64 0.96
CA PHE A 184 0.76 15.39 1.49
C PHE A 184 1.81 14.54 2.22
N GLY A 185 3.05 14.54 1.74
CA GLY A 185 4.16 13.86 2.40
C GLY A 185 4.37 14.40 3.81
N PHE A 186 4.48 15.71 3.98
CA PHE A 186 4.60 16.32 5.30
C PHE A 186 3.40 16.04 6.21
N PHE A 187 2.19 16.16 5.65
CA PHE A 187 0.96 15.89 6.36
C PHE A 187 0.88 14.44 6.85
N PHE A 188 1.06 13.47 5.96
CA PHE A 188 0.96 12.06 6.32
C PHE A 188 2.15 11.55 7.14
N ALA A 189 3.36 12.09 6.93
CA ALA A 189 4.50 11.81 7.80
C ALA A 189 4.20 12.20 9.25
N THR A 190 3.67 13.41 9.45
CA THR A 190 3.32 13.92 10.80
C THR A 190 2.25 13.04 11.46
N VAL A 191 1.24 12.63 10.69
CA VAL A 191 0.15 11.77 11.19
C VAL A 191 0.65 10.38 11.55
N SER A 192 1.37 9.74 10.63
CA SER A 192 1.92 8.40 10.79
C SER A 192 2.87 8.33 11.99
N SER A 193 3.84 9.23 12.04
CA SER A 193 4.81 9.33 13.14
C SER A 193 4.12 9.44 14.49
N ARG A 194 3.09 10.30 14.59
CA ARG A 194 2.40 10.54 15.85
C ARG A 194 1.51 9.37 16.26
N MET A 195 0.83 8.74 15.32
CA MET A 195 0.00 7.56 15.59
C MET A 195 0.85 6.39 16.10
N VAL A 196 1.92 6.08 15.40
CA VAL A 196 2.83 4.98 15.77
C VAL A 196 3.57 5.28 17.08
N GLY A 197 4.03 6.50 17.26
CA GLY A 197 4.69 6.94 18.50
C GLY A 197 3.80 6.85 19.74
N LEU A 198 2.46 7.04 19.59
CA LEU A 198 1.50 6.90 20.68
C LEU A 198 1.08 5.47 20.94
N VAL A 199 0.81 4.71 19.89
CA VAL A 199 0.30 3.33 19.97
C VAL A 199 1.42 2.32 20.23
N GLY A 200 2.65 2.64 19.82
CA GLY A 200 3.82 1.78 20.00
C GLY A 200 3.86 0.58 19.06
N SER A 201 3.09 0.61 17.98
CA SER A 201 3.08 -0.44 16.95
C SER A 201 3.02 0.19 15.57
N SER A 202 3.49 -0.53 14.54
CA SER A 202 3.42 -0.11 13.14
C SER A 202 1.99 -0.14 12.55
N ASN A 203 0.97 -0.22 13.38
CA ASN A 203 -0.44 -0.29 12.97
C ASN A 203 -0.97 1.10 12.58
N ASN A 204 -0.43 1.66 11.52
CA ASN A 204 -0.89 2.93 10.97
C ASN A 204 -1.72 2.67 9.68
N PRO A 205 -2.71 3.50 9.33
CA PRO A 205 -3.58 3.30 8.19
C PRO A 205 -2.91 3.70 6.84
N VAL A 206 -1.68 3.21 6.56
CA VAL A 206 -0.92 3.56 5.36
C VAL A 206 -1.73 3.29 4.08
N SER A 207 -2.45 2.16 4.03
CA SER A 207 -3.27 1.81 2.87
C SER A 207 -4.38 2.84 2.62
N GLY A 208 -5.07 3.30 3.69
CA GLY A 208 -6.08 4.35 3.58
C GLY A 208 -5.51 5.69 3.11
N MET A 209 -4.35 6.08 3.65
CA MET A 209 -3.63 7.28 3.24
C MET A 209 -3.17 7.21 1.78
N ALA A 210 -2.64 6.06 1.34
CA ALA A 210 -2.21 5.83 -0.04
C ALA A 210 -3.40 5.91 -1.03
N ILE A 211 -4.52 5.25 -0.73
CA ILE A 211 -5.72 5.28 -1.57
C ILE A 211 -6.28 6.70 -1.66
N ALA A 212 -6.38 7.40 -0.53
CA ALA A 212 -6.83 8.80 -0.52
C ALA A 212 -5.93 9.71 -1.36
N THR A 213 -4.62 9.54 -1.25
CA THR A 213 -3.65 10.26 -2.07
C THR A 213 -3.83 9.95 -3.55
N LEU A 214 -3.97 8.68 -3.92
CA LEU A 214 -4.19 8.27 -5.30
C LEU A 214 -5.46 8.90 -5.87
N LEU A 215 -6.56 8.85 -5.14
CA LEU A 215 -7.83 9.44 -5.57
C LEU A 215 -7.72 10.97 -5.75
N ILE A 216 -7.16 11.67 -4.76
CA ILE A 216 -7.02 13.13 -4.81
C ILE A 216 -6.03 13.54 -5.89
N SER A 217 -4.86 12.91 -5.99
CA SER A 217 -3.86 13.24 -7.00
C SER A 217 -4.35 12.93 -8.42
N SER A 218 -5.05 11.80 -8.61
CA SER A 218 -5.67 11.45 -9.88
C SER A 218 -6.72 12.49 -10.30
N ALA A 219 -7.57 12.91 -9.37
CA ALA A 219 -8.58 13.94 -9.64
C ALA A 219 -7.95 15.30 -10.00
N ILE A 220 -6.92 15.72 -9.28
CA ILE A 220 -6.18 16.97 -9.56
C ILE A 220 -5.48 16.89 -10.92
N LEU A 221 -4.79 15.80 -11.23
CA LEU A 221 -4.08 15.59 -12.50
C LEU A 221 -5.07 15.56 -13.67
N LYS A 222 -6.24 14.92 -13.51
CA LYS A 222 -7.31 14.91 -14.51
C LYS A 222 -7.85 16.34 -14.75
N ALA A 223 -8.09 17.10 -13.68
CA ALA A 223 -8.57 18.47 -13.76
C ALA A 223 -7.56 19.43 -14.42
N THR A 224 -6.25 19.15 -14.30
CA THR A 224 -5.18 19.94 -14.95
C THR A 224 -4.82 19.45 -16.36
N GLY A 225 -5.59 18.52 -16.93
CA GLY A 225 -5.40 18.03 -18.29
C GLY A 225 -4.31 16.97 -18.44
N THR A 226 -3.71 16.50 -17.35
CA THR A 226 -2.72 15.40 -17.39
C THR A 226 -3.47 14.06 -17.33
N VAL A 227 -3.93 13.60 -18.50
CA VAL A 227 -4.76 12.40 -18.66
C VAL A 227 -3.99 11.25 -19.35
N GLY A 228 -4.64 10.08 -19.44
CA GLY A 228 -4.07 8.90 -20.10
C GLY A 228 -2.94 8.24 -19.32
N MET A 229 -2.09 7.48 -20.02
CA MET A 229 -1.02 6.68 -19.39
C MET A 229 -0.04 7.53 -18.58
N LYS A 230 0.33 8.72 -19.07
CA LYS A 230 1.24 9.62 -18.34
C LYS A 230 0.64 10.11 -17.03
N GLY A 231 -0.65 10.46 -17.03
CA GLY A 231 -1.36 10.87 -15.82
C GLY A 231 -1.49 9.74 -14.81
N MET A 232 -1.79 8.52 -15.27
CA MET A 232 -1.88 7.34 -14.40
C MET A 232 -0.52 7.02 -13.75
N VAL A 233 0.56 7.02 -14.52
CA VAL A 233 1.91 6.78 -13.98
C VAL A 233 2.29 7.89 -12.98
N ALA A 234 2.00 9.14 -13.28
CA ALA A 234 2.24 10.26 -12.35
C ALA A 234 1.46 10.08 -11.02
N ALA A 235 0.17 9.74 -11.08
CA ALA A 235 -0.64 9.51 -9.89
C ALA A 235 -0.11 8.35 -9.04
N ILE A 236 0.22 7.22 -9.67
CA ILE A 236 0.79 6.06 -8.98
C ILE A 236 2.15 6.41 -8.36
N SER A 237 2.99 7.17 -9.05
CA SER A 237 4.27 7.63 -8.52
C SER A 237 4.09 8.52 -7.29
N ILE A 238 3.17 9.47 -7.32
CA ILE A 238 2.82 10.32 -6.16
C ILE A 238 2.36 9.45 -4.99
N GLY A 239 1.41 8.54 -5.23
CA GLY A 239 0.88 7.64 -4.21
C GLY A 239 1.95 6.74 -3.60
N SER A 240 2.86 6.22 -4.42
CA SER A 240 3.96 5.37 -3.97
C SER A 240 4.94 6.13 -3.08
N VAL A 241 5.35 7.33 -3.48
CA VAL A 241 6.25 8.17 -2.66
C VAL A 241 5.62 8.52 -1.32
N ILE A 242 4.34 8.90 -1.31
CA ILE A 242 3.64 9.25 -0.06
C ILE A 242 3.44 8.02 0.83
N CYS A 243 3.18 6.85 0.23
CA CYS A 243 3.10 5.58 0.96
C CYS A 243 4.44 5.26 1.67
N ILE A 244 5.55 5.42 0.96
CA ILE A 244 6.91 5.23 1.52
C ILE A 244 7.17 6.24 2.65
N ILE A 245 6.86 7.52 2.43
CA ILE A 245 7.02 8.57 3.45
C ILE A 245 6.23 8.23 4.72
N ALA A 246 4.96 7.83 4.58
CA ALA A 246 4.12 7.49 5.71
C ALA A 246 4.61 6.23 6.46
N ALA A 247 5.09 5.22 5.74
CA ALA A 247 5.63 4.00 6.34
C ALA A 247 6.92 4.30 7.12
N ILE A 248 7.90 4.95 6.48
CA ILE A 248 9.19 5.28 7.11
C ILE A 248 8.99 6.21 8.32
N ALA A 249 8.10 7.19 8.22
CA ALA A 249 7.82 8.09 9.35
C ALA A 249 7.25 7.35 10.57
N GLY A 250 6.45 6.30 10.33
CA GLY A 250 5.97 5.41 11.38
C GLY A 250 7.11 4.60 12.01
N ASP A 251 7.91 3.96 11.19
CA ASP A 251 9.01 3.09 11.63
C ASP A 251 10.06 3.90 12.40
N THR A 252 10.50 5.05 11.87
CA THR A 252 11.41 5.99 12.56
C THR A 252 10.86 6.44 13.92
N SER A 253 9.55 6.73 13.99
CA SER A 253 8.93 7.13 15.26
C SER A 253 8.97 6.01 16.30
N GLN A 254 8.79 4.77 15.89
CA GLN A 254 8.86 3.59 16.74
C GLN A 254 10.30 3.34 17.22
N ASP A 255 11.26 3.44 16.33
CA ASP A 255 12.69 3.26 16.64
C ASP A 255 13.20 4.32 17.59
N LEU A 256 12.87 5.59 17.35
CA LEU A 256 13.24 6.68 18.24
C LEU A 256 12.57 6.55 19.62
N LYS A 257 11.33 6.08 19.69
CA LYS A 257 10.65 5.80 20.95
C LYS A 257 11.35 4.71 21.75
N THR A 258 11.71 3.61 21.08
CA THR A 258 12.46 2.51 21.67
C THR A 258 13.84 2.99 22.12
N GLY A 259 14.52 3.74 21.26
CA GLY A 259 15.82 4.34 21.57
C GLY A 259 15.79 5.26 22.78
N TYR A 260 14.76 6.08 22.92
CA TYR A 260 14.57 6.91 24.11
C TYR A 260 14.47 6.09 25.40
N ILE A 261 13.72 4.99 25.37
CA ILE A 261 13.53 4.10 26.52
C ILE A 261 14.85 3.44 26.95
N VAL A 262 15.67 3.01 26.00
CA VAL A 262 16.98 2.37 26.28
C VAL A 262 18.14 3.36 26.40
N GLY A 263 17.88 4.66 26.29
CA GLY A 263 18.88 5.71 26.44
C GLY A 263 19.80 5.92 25.23
N ALA A 264 19.36 5.55 24.03
CA ALA A 264 20.10 5.80 22.79
C ALA A 264 20.06 7.27 22.38
N THR A 265 21.05 7.71 21.60
CA THR A 265 21.11 9.08 21.08
C THR A 265 20.34 9.17 19.77
N PRO A 266 19.26 10.00 19.64
CA PRO A 266 18.41 10.07 18.47
C PRO A 266 19.17 10.37 17.16
N TYR A 267 20.09 11.32 17.20
CA TYR A 267 20.95 11.68 16.07
C TYR A 267 21.66 10.46 15.43
N LYS A 268 22.18 9.53 16.26
CA LYS A 268 22.89 8.35 15.77
C LYS A 268 21.94 7.32 15.17
N GLN A 269 20.73 7.17 15.74
CA GLN A 269 19.70 6.32 15.19
C GLN A 269 19.21 6.84 13.83
N GLN A 270 18.88 8.11 13.75
CA GLN A 270 18.45 8.76 12.51
C GLN A 270 19.50 8.63 11.40
N ALA A 271 20.78 8.80 11.71
CA ALA A 271 21.87 8.59 10.75
C ALA A 271 21.95 7.14 10.28
N GLY A 272 21.80 6.18 11.20
CA GLY A 272 21.76 4.75 10.87
C GLY A 272 20.57 4.38 9.99
N GLU A 273 19.38 4.92 10.27
CA GLU A 273 18.17 4.74 9.48
C GLU A 273 18.33 5.28 8.05
N LEU A 274 18.93 6.46 7.87
CA LEU A 274 19.19 7.02 6.54
C LEU A 274 20.10 6.11 5.71
N ILE A 275 21.15 5.56 6.31
CA ILE A 275 22.04 4.60 5.65
C ILE A 275 21.28 3.31 5.31
N GLY A 276 20.49 2.80 6.26
CA GLY A 276 19.67 1.60 6.08
C GLY A 276 18.66 1.76 4.95
N VAL A 277 17.98 2.89 4.89
CA VAL A 277 17.02 3.21 3.82
C VAL A 277 17.71 3.28 2.45
N ALA A 278 18.89 3.92 2.37
CA ALA A 278 19.64 4.01 1.11
C ALA A 278 20.07 2.62 0.58
N VAL A 279 20.63 1.78 1.45
CA VAL A 279 21.04 0.40 1.10
C VAL A 279 19.82 -0.44 0.73
N SER A 280 18.73 -0.34 1.49
CA SER A 280 17.50 -1.07 1.21
C SER A 280 16.87 -0.65 -0.12
N ALA A 281 16.87 0.64 -0.45
CA ALA A 281 16.32 1.15 -1.70
C ALA A 281 17.06 0.55 -2.92
N ILE A 282 18.39 0.49 -2.87
CA ILE A 282 19.21 -0.12 -3.94
C ILE A 282 18.91 -1.62 -4.04
N THR A 283 18.92 -2.32 -2.92
CA THR A 283 18.72 -3.78 -2.88
C THR A 283 17.31 -4.15 -3.35
N VAL A 284 16.27 -3.48 -2.81
CA VAL A 284 14.87 -3.73 -3.18
C VAL A 284 14.63 -3.37 -4.65
N GLY A 285 15.18 -2.25 -5.13
CA GLY A 285 15.10 -1.87 -6.55
C GLY A 285 15.68 -2.94 -7.47
N GLY A 286 16.84 -3.49 -7.12
CA GLY A 286 17.46 -4.61 -7.85
C GLY A 286 16.60 -5.87 -7.84
N VAL A 287 16.05 -6.24 -6.70
CA VAL A 287 15.15 -7.40 -6.56
C VAL A 287 13.87 -7.21 -7.38
N LEU A 288 13.25 -6.04 -7.31
CA LEU A 288 12.05 -5.74 -8.10
C LEU A 288 12.33 -5.82 -9.60
N TYR A 289 13.46 -5.31 -10.05
CA TYR A 289 13.89 -5.42 -11.45
C TYR A 289 14.05 -6.88 -11.88
N LEU A 290 14.73 -7.70 -11.08
CA LEU A 290 14.94 -9.12 -11.36
C LEU A 290 13.61 -9.90 -11.39
N LEU A 291 12.70 -9.65 -10.46
CA LEU A 291 11.38 -10.28 -10.41
C LEU A 291 10.56 -9.92 -11.66
N ASN A 292 10.60 -8.66 -12.06
CA ASN A 292 9.90 -8.23 -13.28
C ASN A 292 10.50 -8.86 -14.54
N ALA A 293 11.82 -8.98 -14.60
CA ALA A 293 12.51 -9.60 -15.74
C ALA A 293 12.27 -11.12 -15.82
N ALA A 294 12.11 -11.79 -14.66
CA ALA A 294 11.90 -13.23 -14.61
C ALA A 294 10.45 -13.65 -14.91
N TRP A 295 9.46 -12.98 -14.33
CA TRP A 295 8.06 -13.39 -14.41
C TRP A 295 7.09 -12.30 -14.90
N GLY A 296 7.43 -11.03 -14.77
CA GLY A 296 6.54 -9.91 -15.06
C GLY A 296 5.46 -9.71 -13.98
N TYR A 297 5.28 -8.47 -13.53
CA TYR A 297 4.23 -8.15 -12.55
C TYR A 297 2.83 -8.29 -13.15
N GLY A 298 1.93 -8.94 -12.41
CA GLY A 298 0.56 -9.19 -12.84
C GLY A 298 0.37 -10.50 -13.62
N SER A 299 1.44 -11.30 -13.80
CA SER A 299 1.35 -12.67 -14.30
C SER A 299 0.75 -13.62 -13.25
N THR A 300 0.43 -14.85 -13.66
CA THR A 300 0.00 -15.92 -12.73
C THR A 300 1.07 -16.27 -11.71
N GLU A 301 2.33 -16.21 -12.12
CA GLU A 301 3.49 -16.51 -11.26
C GLU A 301 3.82 -15.36 -10.28
N LEU A 302 3.53 -14.10 -10.68
CA LEU A 302 3.79 -12.90 -9.88
C LEU A 302 2.57 -11.95 -9.91
N PRO A 303 1.46 -12.30 -9.25
CA PRO A 303 0.17 -11.61 -9.40
C PRO A 303 0.13 -10.18 -8.88
N ALA A 304 1.04 -9.76 -7.99
CA ALA A 304 1.16 -8.41 -7.43
C ALA A 304 -0.23 -7.75 -7.11
N PRO A 305 -1.06 -8.35 -6.26
CA PRO A 305 -2.48 -7.97 -6.11
C PRO A 305 -2.67 -6.52 -5.65
N GLN A 306 -1.82 -6.02 -4.77
CA GLN A 306 -1.90 -4.63 -4.29
C GLN A 306 -1.59 -3.61 -5.40
N ALA A 307 -0.56 -3.86 -6.19
CA ALA A 307 -0.21 -2.99 -7.31
C ALA A 307 -1.34 -2.94 -8.35
N THR A 308 -1.91 -4.09 -8.65
CA THR A 308 -3.05 -4.19 -9.57
C THR A 308 -4.29 -3.46 -9.04
N LEU A 309 -4.57 -3.56 -7.73
CA LEU A 309 -5.68 -2.87 -7.09
C LEU A 309 -5.49 -1.35 -7.16
N MET A 310 -4.29 -0.84 -6.86
CA MET A 310 -4.00 0.58 -6.97
C MET A 310 -4.10 1.10 -8.41
N LYS A 311 -3.64 0.29 -9.39
CA LYS A 311 -3.83 0.58 -10.81
C LYS A 311 -5.32 0.74 -11.15
N MET A 312 -6.18 -0.19 -10.73
CA MET A 312 -7.63 -0.13 -10.99
C MET A 312 -8.29 1.09 -10.34
N VAL A 313 -7.86 1.49 -9.13
CA VAL A 313 -8.36 2.71 -8.48
C VAL A 313 -8.05 3.96 -9.32
N VAL A 314 -6.83 4.05 -9.85
CA VAL A 314 -6.42 5.17 -10.70
C VAL A 314 -7.13 5.15 -12.05
N GLU A 315 -7.28 3.98 -12.67
CA GLU A 315 -8.02 3.78 -13.91
C GLU A 315 -9.49 4.18 -13.76
N GLY A 316 -10.11 3.87 -12.62
CA GLY A 316 -11.48 4.27 -12.32
C GLY A 316 -11.69 5.78 -12.24
N VAL A 317 -10.67 6.55 -11.84
CA VAL A 317 -10.74 8.02 -11.80
C VAL A 317 -10.34 8.66 -13.13
N MET A 318 -9.27 8.13 -13.76
CA MET A 318 -8.67 8.71 -14.97
C MET A 318 -9.18 8.09 -16.27
N GLY A 319 -9.75 6.88 -16.22
CA GLY A 319 -10.39 6.26 -17.37
C GLY A 319 -11.56 7.10 -17.88
N ASN A 320 -11.76 7.07 -19.19
CA ASN A 320 -12.91 7.69 -19.86
C ASN A 320 -14.14 6.81 -19.70
#